data_06bab396d9f1ecd931890ba64e191812
#
_entry.id   06bab396d9f1ecd931890ba64e191812
#
_cell.length_a   1.000
_cell.length_b   1.000
_cell.length_c   1.000
_cell.angle_alpha   90.00
_cell.angle_beta   90.00
_cell.angle_gamma   90.00
#
_symmetry.space_group_name_H-M   'P 1'
#
loop_
_entity.id
_entity.type
_entity.pdbx_description
1 polymer ?
#
loop_
_entity_poly.entity_id
_entity_poly.type
_entity_poly.pdbx_seq_one_letter_code
_entity_poly.pdbx_strand_id
1 'polypeptide(L)'
;HIAAKTTNLRIGTAISLASFYHPLRLAEEVALLDHVSGGRVNWGAGRGFDPKEHEIFGVEPKESYPRFREAVDIVLEAWNNEKLNYKGDFWEFKDVEVLPKPLQENLPVWMAASSLDAIEWSAQRGHSIMMDPHATHLEIAKKRAHYKDALESAGHAFAGRDIPMARTLAMGATAAEAEAVGRAGAEFMFGSYLRKKGSIR
;
A
#
# COMPACT_ATOMS: atom_id res chain seq x y z
N HIS A 1 2.51 -12.59 14.59
CA HIS A 1 1.62 -13.18 15.60
C HIS A 1 0.30 -13.65 14.99
N ILE A 2 -0.44 -12.80 14.27
CA ILE A 2 -1.71 -13.16 13.63
C ILE A 2 -1.52 -14.34 12.65
N ALA A 3 -0.48 -14.31 11.81
CA ALA A 3 -0.17 -15.39 10.89
C ALA A 3 -0.05 -16.75 11.58
N ALA A 4 0.64 -16.78 12.73
CA ALA A 4 0.88 -18.01 13.49
C ALA A 4 -0.34 -18.48 14.32
N LYS A 5 -1.35 -17.63 14.52
CA LYS A 5 -2.54 -17.92 15.33
C LYS A 5 -3.80 -18.18 14.51
N THR A 6 -3.72 -17.99 13.21
CA THR A 6 -4.87 -18.18 12.31
C THR A 6 -4.48 -19.13 11.17
N THR A 7 -5.46 -19.80 10.60
CA THR A 7 -5.26 -20.77 9.50
C THR A 7 -5.87 -20.31 8.18
N ASN A 8 -6.97 -19.58 8.21
CA ASN A 8 -7.74 -19.20 7.01
C ASN A 8 -7.74 -17.69 6.74
N LEU A 9 -7.42 -16.87 7.76
CA LEU A 9 -7.45 -15.41 7.64
C LEU A 9 -6.33 -14.94 6.70
N ARG A 10 -6.68 -14.22 5.64
CA ARG A 10 -5.69 -13.50 4.83
C ARG A 10 -5.17 -12.28 5.59
N ILE A 11 -3.93 -11.95 5.36
CA ILE A 11 -3.21 -10.91 6.07
C ILE A 11 -2.69 -9.90 5.05
N GLY A 12 -3.09 -8.63 5.21
CA GLY A 12 -2.63 -7.56 4.33
C GLY A 12 -1.93 -6.45 5.11
N THR A 13 -0.85 -5.91 4.56
CA THR A 13 -0.31 -4.65 5.05
C THR A 13 -1.14 -3.48 4.52
N ALA A 14 -1.45 -2.50 5.37
CA ALA A 14 -2.24 -1.34 4.98
C ALA A 14 -1.64 -0.05 5.57
N ILE A 15 -0.40 0.24 5.21
CA ILE A 15 0.46 -0.25 4.12
C ILE A 15 1.92 -0.38 4.58
N SER A 16 2.78 -1.05 3.79
CA SER A 16 4.23 -0.90 3.90
C SER A 16 4.65 0.41 3.22
N LEU A 17 5.34 1.30 3.93
CA LEU A 17 5.83 2.58 3.40
C LEU A 17 7.14 2.36 2.62
N ALA A 18 7.03 1.79 1.41
CA ALA A 18 8.18 1.28 0.66
C ALA A 18 9.25 2.34 0.34
N SER A 19 8.90 3.64 0.34
CA SER A 19 9.86 4.74 0.17
C SER A 19 10.87 4.86 1.32
N PHE A 20 10.54 4.33 2.51
CA PHE A 20 11.39 4.40 3.72
C PHE A 20 12.14 3.11 4.00
N TYR A 21 11.85 2.04 3.26
CA TYR A 21 12.52 0.75 3.42
C TYR A 21 13.67 0.57 2.43
N HIS A 22 14.65 -0.24 2.84
CA HIS A 22 15.55 -0.84 1.88
C HIS A 22 14.80 -1.93 1.11
N PRO A 23 14.71 -1.88 -0.23
CA PRO A 23 13.80 -2.75 -1.00
C PRO A 23 14.09 -4.24 -0.83
N LEU A 24 15.36 -4.65 -0.70
CA LEU A 24 15.68 -6.07 -0.48
C LEU A 24 15.16 -6.56 0.87
N ARG A 25 15.27 -5.76 1.94
CA ARG A 25 14.71 -6.10 3.24
C ARG A 25 13.20 -6.22 3.20
N LEU A 26 12.56 -5.30 2.51
CA LEU A 26 11.11 -5.35 2.33
C LEU A 26 10.67 -6.61 1.57
N ALA A 27 11.41 -6.98 0.52
CA ALA A 27 11.16 -8.21 -0.24
C ALA A 27 11.29 -9.46 0.65
N GLU A 28 12.36 -9.56 1.45
CA GLU A 28 12.61 -10.66 2.38
C GLU A 28 11.51 -10.77 3.44
N GLU A 29 11.15 -9.65 4.08
CA GLU A 29 10.17 -9.61 5.19
C GLU A 29 8.77 -10.02 4.73
N VAL A 30 8.34 -9.52 3.57
CA VAL A 30 7.02 -9.87 3.01
C VAL A 30 6.98 -11.33 2.57
N ALA A 31 8.04 -11.82 1.92
CA ALA A 31 8.15 -13.23 1.53
C ALA A 31 8.19 -14.16 2.75
N LEU A 32 8.94 -13.79 3.80
CA LEU A 32 8.97 -14.57 5.05
C LEU A 32 7.60 -14.61 5.71
N LEU A 33 6.88 -13.48 5.75
CA LEU A 33 5.51 -13.45 6.27
C LEU A 33 4.57 -14.34 5.45
N ASP A 34 4.77 -14.40 4.14
CA ASP A 34 3.99 -15.27 3.26
C ASP A 34 4.22 -16.76 3.60
N HIS A 35 5.46 -17.17 3.82
CA HIS A 35 5.79 -18.52 4.31
C HIS A 35 5.18 -18.83 5.67
N VAL A 36 5.35 -17.94 6.65
CA VAL A 36 4.81 -18.11 8.02
C VAL A 36 3.29 -18.19 8.02
N SER A 37 2.64 -17.51 7.09
CA SER A 37 1.18 -17.53 6.94
C SER A 37 0.67 -18.72 6.10
N GLY A 38 1.53 -19.46 5.40
CA GLY A 38 1.12 -20.50 4.46
C GLY A 38 0.45 -19.92 3.21
N GLY A 39 1.00 -18.86 2.62
CA GLY A 39 0.51 -18.27 1.37
C GLY A 39 -0.75 -17.41 1.52
N ARG A 40 -0.91 -16.71 2.63
CA ARG A 40 -2.10 -15.88 2.92
C ARG A 40 -1.85 -14.37 2.93
N VAL A 41 -0.67 -13.93 2.46
CA VAL A 41 -0.33 -12.51 2.42
C VAL A 41 -0.94 -11.82 1.21
N ASN A 42 -1.40 -10.59 1.42
CA ASN A 42 -1.61 -9.57 0.40
C ASN A 42 -0.67 -8.40 0.73
N TRP A 43 0.21 -8.02 -0.18
CA TRP A 43 1.13 -6.93 0.09
C TRP A 43 0.54 -5.60 -0.31
N GLY A 44 0.20 -4.77 0.69
CA GLY A 44 -0.17 -3.37 0.48
C GLY A 44 1.06 -2.48 0.57
N ALA A 45 1.35 -1.72 -0.46
CA ALA A 45 2.47 -0.80 -0.53
C ALA A 45 2.02 0.64 -0.78
N GLY A 46 2.75 1.60 -0.23
CA GLY A 46 2.48 3.01 -0.40
C GLY A 46 3.70 3.88 -0.16
N ARG A 47 3.58 5.12 -0.59
CA ARG A 47 4.65 6.12 -0.55
C ARG A 47 4.89 6.72 0.84
N GLY A 48 3.86 6.77 1.68
CA GLY A 48 3.82 7.67 2.83
C GLY A 48 3.35 9.08 2.44
N PHE A 49 2.67 9.75 3.34
CA PHE A 49 2.11 11.09 3.10
C PHE A 49 2.40 12.09 4.21
N ASP A 50 2.86 11.64 5.39
CA ASP A 50 3.17 12.52 6.52
C ASP A 50 4.54 13.18 6.32
N PRO A 51 4.62 14.52 6.19
CA PRO A 51 5.88 15.22 6.02
C PRO A 51 6.88 14.96 7.16
N LYS A 52 6.38 14.68 8.38
CA LYS A 52 7.22 14.38 9.52
C LYS A 52 7.90 13.02 9.41
N GLU A 53 7.23 12.03 8.81
CA GLU A 53 7.86 10.74 8.52
C GLU A 53 8.98 10.92 7.49
N HIS A 54 8.76 11.72 6.45
CA HIS A 54 9.79 12.04 5.47
C HIS A 54 11.03 12.68 6.13
N GLU A 55 10.83 13.63 7.03
CA GLU A 55 11.91 14.26 7.81
C GLU A 55 12.66 13.25 8.67
N ILE A 56 11.93 12.42 9.44
CA ILE A 56 12.51 11.44 10.38
C ILE A 56 13.30 10.36 9.62
N PHE A 57 12.79 9.87 8.50
CA PHE A 57 13.44 8.83 7.71
C PHE A 57 14.43 9.37 6.67
N GLY A 58 14.63 10.69 6.60
CA GLY A 58 15.62 11.32 5.73
C GLY A 58 15.32 11.16 4.23
N VAL A 59 14.04 11.08 3.86
CA VAL A 59 13.61 10.99 2.46
C VAL A 59 13.04 12.34 2.02
N GLU A 60 13.67 12.98 1.06
CA GLU A 60 13.18 14.24 0.51
C GLU A 60 11.78 14.07 -0.10
N PRO A 61 10.81 14.95 0.19
CA PRO A 61 9.45 14.84 -0.33
C PRO A 61 9.36 14.71 -1.85
N LYS A 62 10.25 15.38 -2.60
CA LYS A 62 10.34 15.31 -4.06
C LYS A 62 10.78 13.93 -4.58
N GLU A 63 11.54 13.19 -3.77
CA GLU A 63 12.05 11.85 -4.11
C GLU A 63 11.08 10.74 -3.73
N SER A 64 10.08 11.04 -2.90
CA SER A 64 9.21 10.02 -2.32
C SER A 64 8.45 9.19 -3.36
N TYR A 65 7.95 9.80 -4.44
CA TYR A 65 7.29 9.07 -5.52
C TYR A 65 8.25 8.22 -6.36
N PRO A 66 9.33 8.77 -6.94
CA PRO A 66 10.25 7.95 -7.72
C PRO A 66 10.90 6.87 -6.85
N ARG A 67 11.29 7.18 -5.61
CA ARG A 67 11.85 6.20 -4.67
C ARG A 67 10.87 5.08 -4.33
N PHE A 68 9.60 5.41 -4.09
CA PHE A 68 8.54 4.42 -3.87
C PHE A 68 8.37 3.49 -5.07
N ARG A 69 8.27 4.05 -6.28
CA ARG A 69 8.07 3.29 -7.51
C ARG A 69 9.25 2.35 -7.78
N GLU A 70 10.46 2.85 -7.62
CA GLU A 70 11.69 2.06 -7.77
C GLU A 70 11.78 0.95 -6.73
N ALA A 71 11.45 1.22 -5.45
CA ALA A 71 11.42 0.20 -4.42
C ALA A 71 10.40 -0.92 -4.72
N VAL A 72 9.22 -0.57 -5.24
CA VAL A 72 8.21 -1.55 -5.66
C VAL A 72 8.71 -2.41 -6.81
N ASP A 73 9.29 -1.80 -7.85
CA ASP A 73 9.82 -2.52 -9.00
C ASP A 73 10.91 -3.50 -8.55
N ILE A 74 11.83 -3.09 -7.68
CA ILE A 74 12.89 -3.95 -7.13
C ILE A 74 12.31 -5.12 -6.32
N VAL A 75 11.32 -4.88 -5.46
CA VAL A 75 10.67 -5.94 -4.67
C VAL A 75 10.05 -7.00 -5.59
N LEU A 76 9.31 -6.56 -6.61
CA LEU A 76 8.67 -7.47 -7.55
C LEU A 76 9.69 -8.24 -8.41
N GLU A 77 10.73 -7.58 -8.89
CA GLU A 77 11.81 -8.24 -9.61
C GLU A 77 12.58 -9.24 -8.74
N ALA A 78 12.83 -8.87 -7.47
CA ALA A 78 13.48 -9.77 -6.51
C ALA A 78 12.65 -11.04 -6.24
N TRP A 79 11.31 -10.97 -6.28
CA TRP A 79 10.46 -12.14 -6.12
C TRP A 79 10.39 -13.01 -7.38
N ASN A 80 10.36 -12.39 -8.56
CA ASN A 80 10.10 -13.08 -9.83
C ASN A 80 11.36 -13.64 -10.51
N ASN A 81 12.56 -13.19 -10.13
CA ASN A 81 13.81 -13.60 -10.73
C ASN A 81 14.68 -14.37 -9.73
N GLU A 82 15.44 -15.37 -10.20
CA GLU A 82 16.42 -16.08 -9.40
C GLU A 82 17.47 -15.09 -8.84
N LYS A 83 17.97 -14.22 -9.72
CA LYS A 83 18.94 -13.19 -9.38
C LYS A 83 18.45 -11.83 -9.83
N LEU A 84 18.55 -10.87 -8.94
CA LEU A 84 18.22 -9.48 -9.19
C LEU A 84 19.39 -8.77 -9.86
N ASN A 85 19.11 -8.18 -11.00
CA ASN A 85 19.97 -7.19 -11.67
C ASN A 85 19.15 -5.94 -11.91
N TYR A 86 19.45 -4.88 -11.21
CA TYR A 86 18.68 -3.65 -11.23
C TYR A 86 19.58 -2.43 -11.23
N LYS A 87 19.26 -1.42 -12.03
CA LYS A 87 19.92 -0.12 -12.01
C LYS A 87 18.89 0.98 -12.11
N GLY A 88 18.73 1.71 -11.02
CA GLY A 88 17.81 2.84 -10.89
C GLY A 88 18.51 4.12 -10.45
N ASP A 89 17.72 5.07 -9.99
CA ASP A 89 18.22 6.35 -9.49
C ASP A 89 18.66 6.27 -8.01
N PHE A 90 18.06 5.35 -7.24
CA PHE A 90 18.30 5.21 -5.79
C PHE A 90 19.02 3.93 -5.44
N TRP A 91 18.92 2.87 -6.24
CA TRP A 91 19.54 1.57 -5.98
C TRP A 91 20.14 0.95 -7.23
N GLU A 92 21.25 0.27 -7.02
CA GLU A 92 21.89 -0.56 -8.04
C GLU A 92 22.25 -1.93 -7.43
N PHE A 93 21.82 -3.00 -8.09
CA PHE A 93 22.09 -4.38 -7.69
C PHE A 93 22.60 -5.18 -8.88
N LYS A 94 23.59 -6.03 -8.64
CA LYS A 94 24.14 -6.90 -9.67
C LYS A 94 24.28 -8.30 -9.14
N ASP A 95 23.60 -9.25 -9.79
CA ASP A 95 23.68 -10.70 -9.51
C ASP A 95 23.35 -11.07 -8.06
N VAL A 96 22.37 -10.38 -7.46
CA VAL A 96 21.97 -10.56 -6.07
C VAL A 96 20.84 -11.58 -5.97
N GLU A 97 21.04 -12.64 -5.23
CA GLU A 97 19.98 -13.58 -4.85
C GLU A 97 19.26 -13.04 -3.60
N VAL A 98 17.94 -12.90 -3.67
CA VAL A 98 17.09 -12.45 -2.57
C VAL A 98 16.20 -13.60 -2.11
N LEU A 99 16.36 -14.04 -0.88
CA LEU A 99 15.63 -15.17 -0.31
C LEU A 99 15.00 -14.81 1.05
N PRO A 100 13.85 -15.46 1.42
CA PRO A 100 13.11 -16.41 0.59
C PRO A 100 12.36 -15.73 -0.55
N LYS A 101 11.95 -16.51 -1.57
CA LYS A 101 10.91 -16.07 -2.51
C LYS A 101 9.54 -16.27 -1.84
N PRO A 102 8.48 -15.52 -2.23
CA PRO A 102 7.14 -15.80 -1.74
C PRO A 102 6.69 -17.23 -2.00
N LEU A 103 5.88 -17.78 -1.11
CA LEU A 103 5.24 -19.08 -1.29
C LEU A 103 4.16 -19.01 -2.37
N GLN A 104 3.45 -17.87 -2.47
CA GLN A 104 2.48 -17.60 -3.51
C GLN A 104 3.19 -17.25 -4.81
N GLU A 105 2.97 -18.01 -5.89
CA GLU A 105 3.49 -17.68 -7.23
C GLU A 105 3.05 -16.30 -7.70
N ASN A 106 1.81 -15.92 -7.40
CA ASN A 106 1.23 -14.61 -7.71
C ASN A 106 0.74 -13.95 -6.42
N LEU A 107 1.67 -13.46 -5.60
CA LEU A 107 1.35 -12.77 -4.36
C LEU A 107 0.53 -11.50 -4.68
N PRO A 108 -0.70 -11.35 -4.13
CA PRO A 108 -1.53 -10.19 -4.41
C PRO A 108 -0.90 -8.88 -3.92
N VAL A 109 -0.84 -7.90 -4.81
CA VAL A 109 -0.25 -6.59 -4.55
C VAL A 109 -1.31 -5.50 -4.62
N TRP A 110 -1.36 -4.66 -3.59
CA TRP A 110 -2.24 -3.51 -3.48
C TRP A 110 -1.43 -2.22 -3.41
N MET A 111 -1.67 -1.28 -4.29
CA MET A 111 -1.03 0.04 -4.25
C MET A 111 -1.95 1.06 -3.59
N ALA A 112 -1.46 1.74 -2.54
CA ALA A 112 -2.18 2.87 -1.97
C ALA A 112 -2.20 4.03 -2.97
N ALA A 113 -3.34 4.28 -3.59
CA ALA A 113 -3.50 5.24 -4.65
C ALA A 113 -4.66 6.22 -4.35
N SER A 114 -4.32 7.47 -4.02
CA SER A 114 -5.29 8.53 -3.74
C SER A 114 -5.34 9.58 -4.84
N SER A 115 -4.25 9.83 -5.56
CA SER A 115 -4.18 10.76 -6.71
C SER A 115 -4.42 10.05 -8.03
N LEU A 116 -4.85 10.78 -9.06
CA LEU A 116 -5.06 10.23 -10.41
C LEU A 116 -3.76 9.64 -10.97
N ASP A 117 -2.62 10.32 -10.81
CA ASP A 117 -1.31 9.82 -11.24
C ASP A 117 -0.94 8.47 -10.59
N ALA A 118 -1.18 8.32 -9.28
CA ALA A 118 -0.94 7.06 -8.59
C ALA A 118 -1.87 5.94 -9.06
N ILE A 119 -3.12 6.27 -9.37
CA ILE A 119 -4.11 5.34 -9.90
C ILE A 119 -3.69 4.88 -11.31
N GLU A 120 -3.31 5.80 -12.19
CA GLU A 120 -2.86 5.50 -13.55
C GLU A 120 -1.59 4.66 -13.54
N TRP A 121 -0.59 5.04 -12.74
CA TRP A 121 0.65 4.27 -12.59
C TRP A 121 0.39 2.83 -12.14
N SER A 122 -0.52 2.64 -11.17
CA SER A 122 -0.89 1.31 -10.68
C SER A 122 -1.65 0.51 -11.74
N ALA A 123 -2.57 1.16 -12.45
CA ALA A 123 -3.38 0.56 -13.50
C ALA A 123 -2.52 0.09 -14.69
N GLN A 124 -1.59 0.92 -15.16
CA GLN A 124 -0.66 0.59 -16.25
C GLN A 124 0.18 -0.67 -15.97
N ARG A 125 0.47 -0.93 -14.69
CA ARG A 125 1.23 -2.10 -14.24
C ARG A 125 0.34 -3.30 -13.86
N GLY A 126 -0.96 -3.17 -13.99
CA GLY A 126 -1.91 -4.21 -13.62
C GLY A 126 -2.04 -4.46 -12.11
N HIS A 127 -1.59 -3.53 -11.27
CA HIS A 127 -1.73 -3.66 -9.81
C HIS A 127 -3.14 -3.30 -9.34
N SER A 128 -3.64 -4.01 -8.34
CA SER A 128 -4.85 -3.57 -7.62
C SER A 128 -4.55 -2.31 -6.80
N ILE A 129 -5.56 -1.50 -6.56
CA ILE A 129 -5.43 -0.30 -5.73
C ILE A 129 -6.17 -0.43 -4.41
N MET A 130 -5.60 0.15 -3.37
CA MET A 130 -6.26 0.36 -2.08
C MET A 130 -6.83 1.78 -2.07
N MET A 131 -8.15 1.87 -1.85
CA MET A 131 -8.88 3.13 -1.90
C MET A 131 -8.60 4.02 -0.69
N ASP A 132 -8.57 5.33 -0.94
CA ASP A 132 -8.40 6.38 0.07
C ASP A 132 -9.48 6.29 1.17
N PRO A 133 -9.08 6.11 2.44
CA PRO A 133 -10.03 5.98 3.56
C PRO A 133 -10.76 7.29 3.89
N HIS A 134 -10.26 8.44 3.44
CA HIS A 134 -10.78 9.76 3.80
C HIS A 134 -11.66 10.40 2.72
N ALA A 135 -11.64 9.87 1.50
CA ALA A 135 -12.46 10.38 0.40
C ALA A 135 -13.94 10.03 0.59
N THR A 136 -14.82 10.90 0.10
CA THR A 136 -16.27 10.65 0.09
C THR A 136 -16.63 9.46 -0.81
N HIS A 137 -17.80 8.86 -0.62
CA HIS A 137 -18.25 7.75 -1.47
C HIS A 137 -18.35 8.16 -2.95
N LEU A 138 -18.75 9.41 -3.23
CA LEU A 138 -18.81 9.92 -4.60
C LEU A 138 -17.42 10.04 -5.23
N GLU A 139 -16.43 10.52 -4.48
CA GLU A 139 -15.04 10.59 -4.95
C GLU A 139 -14.45 9.20 -5.17
N ILE A 140 -14.72 8.26 -4.26
CA ILE A 140 -14.31 6.85 -4.43
C ILE A 140 -14.94 6.25 -5.69
N ALA A 141 -16.21 6.50 -5.95
CA ALA A 141 -16.86 6.01 -7.16
C ALA A 141 -16.20 6.55 -8.44
N LYS A 142 -15.87 7.85 -8.46
CA LYS A 142 -15.12 8.48 -9.57
C LYS A 142 -13.72 7.90 -9.75
N LYS A 143 -12.98 7.76 -8.66
CA LYS A 143 -11.62 7.16 -8.67
C LYS A 143 -11.65 5.71 -9.13
N ARG A 144 -12.67 4.94 -8.70
CA ARG A 144 -12.85 3.55 -9.13
C ARG A 144 -13.16 3.44 -10.63
N ALA A 145 -14.01 4.33 -11.15
CA ALA A 145 -14.29 4.37 -12.58
C ALA A 145 -13.02 4.73 -13.38
N HIS A 146 -12.30 5.76 -12.95
CA HIS A 146 -11.03 6.15 -13.57
C HIS A 146 -9.99 5.02 -13.55
N TYR A 147 -9.86 4.32 -12.43
CA TYR A 147 -8.97 3.15 -12.33
C TYR A 147 -9.37 2.05 -13.31
N LYS A 148 -10.68 1.76 -13.41
CA LYS A 148 -11.19 0.76 -14.36
C LYS A 148 -10.79 1.12 -15.78
N ASP A 149 -11.07 2.35 -16.20
CA ASP A 149 -10.79 2.82 -17.56
C ASP A 149 -9.28 2.78 -17.87
N ALA A 150 -8.44 3.25 -16.95
CA ALA A 150 -6.99 3.21 -17.10
C ALA A 150 -6.44 1.77 -17.16
N LEU A 151 -6.98 0.87 -16.32
CA LEU A 151 -6.59 -0.54 -16.27
C LEU A 151 -6.93 -1.28 -17.56
N GLU A 152 -8.17 -1.13 -18.03
CA GLU A 152 -8.64 -1.76 -19.27
C GLU A 152 -7.91 -1.19 -20.50
N SER A 153 -7.61 0.12 -20.51
CA SER A 153 -6.81 0.76 -21.56
C SER A 153 -5.37 0.23 -21.60
N ALA A 154 -4.84 -0.22 -20.46
CA ALA A 154 -3.52 -0.85 -20.36
C ALA A 154 -3.56 -2.37 -20.70
N GLY A 155 -4.72 -2.91 -21.08
CA GLY A 155 -4.88 -4.32 -21.46
C GLY A 155 -5.09 -5.28 -20.28
N HIS A 156 -5.38 -4.78 -19.09
CA HIS A 156 -5.61 -5.60 -17.91
C HIS A 156 -7.10 -5.76 -17.61
N ALA A 157 -7.52 -6.95 -17.15
CA ALA A 157 -8.90 -7.20 -16.77
C ALA A 157 -9.26 -6.50 -15.44
N PHE A 158 -10.42 -5.83 -15.40
CA PHE A 158 -10.98 -5.26 -14.19
C PHE A 158 -11.81 -6.27 -13.39
N ALA A 159 -12.48 -7.19 -14.08
CA ALA A 159 -13.34 -8.20 -13.45
C ALA A 159 -12.53 -9.09 -12.49
N GLY A 160 -13.09 -9.34 -11.31
CA GLY A 160 -12.44 -10.17 -10.27
C GLY A 160 -11.34 -9.48 -9.47
N ARG A 161 -11.08 -8.18 -9.70
CA ARG A 161 -10.08 -7.42 -8.94
C ARG A 161 -10.54 -7.21 -7.50
N ASP A 162 -9.63 -7.50 -6.58
CA ASP A 162 -9.76 -7.13 -5.18
C ASP A 162 -9.30 -5.66 -5.02
N ILE A 163 -10.24 -4.79 -4.61
CA ILE A 163 -10.00 -3.36 -4.42
C ILE A 163 -10.37 -3.02 -2.97
N PRO A 164 -9.45 -3.19 -2.01
CA PRO A 164 -9.74 -2.94 -0.61
C PRO A 164 -10.03 -1.46 -0.35
N MET A 165 -10.95 -1.22 0.56
CA MET A 165 -11.34 0.10 1.02
C MET A 165 -11.45 0.11 2.54
N ALA A 166 -10.61 0.88 3.20
CA ALA A 166 -10.72 1.11 4.64
C ALA A 166 -11.79 2.17 4.94
N ARG A 167 -12.56 1.94 6.01
CA ARG A 167 -13.51 2.90 6.56
C ARG A 167 -13.49 2.84 8.07
N THR A 168 -13.64 3.98 8.72
CA THR A 168 -13.83 4.05 10.17
C THR A 168 -15.17 3.42 10.53
N LEU A 169 -15.14 2.49 11.48
CA LEU A 169 -16.31 1.85 12.03
C LEU A 169 -16.47 2.27 13.50
N ALA A 170 -17.64 2.77 13.85
CA ALA A 170 -18.00 2.99 15.24
C ALA A 170 -19.15 2.05 15.62
N MET A 171 -19.07 1.46 16.79
CA MET A 171 -20.09 0.56 17.33
C MET A 171 -20.52 1.02 18.72
N GLY A 172 -21.78 0.79 19.05
CA GLY A 172 -22.38 1.05 20.35
C GLY A 172 -23.59 0.15 20.58
N ALA A 173 -24.12 0.10 21.79
CA ALA A 173 -25.33 -0.65 22.09
C ALA A 173 -26.58 -0.05 21.42
N THR A 174 -26.51 1.24 21.06
CA THR A 174 -27.57 1.96 20.34
C THR A 174 -26.94 2.77 19.18
N ALA A 175 -27.78 3.15 18.21
CA ALA A 175 -27.32 4.02 17.10
C ALA A 175 -26.79 5.38 17.60
N ALA A 176 -27.42 5.97 18.60
CA ALA A 176 -27.00 7.23 19.20
C ALA A 176 -25.60 7.12 19.86
N GLU A 177 -25.34 6.03 20.56
CA GLU A 177 -24.03 5.76 21.17
C GLU A 177 -22.97 5.54 20.11
N ALA A 178 -23.25 4.74 19.06
CA ALA A 178 -22.34 4.53 17.94
C ALA A 178 -22.03 5.84 17.22
N GLU A 179 -23.02 6.71 17.00
CA GLU A 179 -22.82 8.04 16.41
C GLU A 179 -21.95 8.94 17.29
N ALA A 180 -22.17 8.97 18.60
CA ALA A 180 -21.36 9.77 19.53
C ALA A 180 -19.90 9.32 19.55
N VAL A 181 -19.63 8.00 19.60
CA VAL A 181 -18.30 7.42 19.51
C VAL A 181 -17.64 7.74 18.18
N GLY A 182 -18.38 7.56 17.07
CA GLY A 182 -17.88 7.85 15.73
C GLY A 182 -17.53 9.31 15.53
N ARG A 183 -18.35 10.23 16.01
CA ARG A 183 -18.11 11.67 15.96
C ARG A 183 -16.84 12.05 16.74
N ALA A 184 -16.73 11.61 17.99
CA ALA A 184 -15.55 11.89 18.82
C ALA A 184 -14.25 11.33 18.18
N GLY A 185 -14.30 10.13 17.63
CA GLY A 185 -13.17 9.51 16.92
C GLY A 185 -12.77 10.29 15.65
N ALA A 186 -13.76 10.74 14.87
CA ALA A 186 -13.53 11.54 13.68
C ALA A 186 -12.94 12.92 14.04
N GLU A 187 -13.46 13.61 15.04
CA GLU A 187 -12.95 14.89 15.51
C GLU A 187 -11.49 14.77 16.00
N PHE A 188 -11.18 13.72 16.75
CA PHE A 188 -9.80 13.45 17.19
C PHE A 188 -8.87 13.21 16.00
N MET A 189 -9.25 12.36 15.07
CA MET A 189 -8.44 12.01 13.90
C MET A 189 -8.20 13.22 13.00
N PHE A 190 -9.25 13.92 12.60
CA PHE A 190 -9.14 15.12 11.76
C PHE A 190 -8.42 16.27 12.48
N GLY A 191 -8.66 16.46 13.78
CA GLY A 191 -7.95 17.44 14.60
C GLY A 191 -6.45 17.17 14.66
N SER A 192 -6.04 15.92 14.75
CA SER A 192 -4.63 15.52 14.72
C SER A 192 -3.99 15.76 13.37
N TYR A 193 -4.68 15.47 12.26
CA TYR A 193 -4.20 15.74 10.90
C TYR A 193 -4.15 17.26 10.58
N LEU A 194 -5.16 18.02 10.98
CA LEU A 194 -5.22 19.46 10.73
C LEU A 194 -4.21 20.25 11.56
N ARG A 195 -3.94 19.84 12.81
CA ARG A 195 -2.88 20.45 13.63
C ARG A 195 -1.51 20.28 13.00
N LYS A 196 -1.24 19.13 12.38
CA LYS A 196 0.02 18.89 11.65
C LYS A 196 0.18 19.80 10.42
N LYS A 197 -0.92 20.17 9.74
CA LYS A 197 -0.88 21.12 8.61
C LYS A 197 -0.67 22.58 9.02
N GLY A 198 -1.04 22.96 10.25
CA GLY A 198 -0.91 24.33 10.76
C GLY A 198 0.41 24.66 11.46
N SER A 199 1.25 23.67 11.73
CA SER A 199 2.55 23.84 12.42
C SER A 199 3.74 24.05 11.49
N ILE A 200 3.52 24.19 10.19
CA ILE A 200 4.54 24.64 9.24
C ILE A 200 4.38 26.17 9.12
N ARG A 201 4.92 26.91 10.10
CA ARG A 201 5.29 28.30 10.01
C ARG A 201 6.72 28.44 10.49
#